data_6cf6a03ba3e8e3e7de061a21cc460aac
#
_entry.id   6cf6a03ba3e8e3e7de061a21cc460aac
#
_cell.length_a   1.000
_cell.length_b   1.000
_cell.length_c   1.000
_cell.angle_alpha   90.00
_cell.angle_beta   90.00
_cell.angle_gamma   90.00
#
_symmetry.space_group_name_H-M   'P 1'
#
loop_
_entity.id
_entity.type
_entity.pdbx_description
1 polymer ?
#
loop_
_entity_poly.entity_id
_entity_poly.type
_entity_poly.pdbx_seq_one_letter_code
_entity_poly.pdbx_strand_id
1 'polypeptide(L)'
;MKKRTQKNFTNISGLGHIADDYDAALVDIWGVIHNGREGFPAAIEALQRFREERGPVVLISNSPRPSVAIPAQFDEVGVPHDVYDAIVTSGDATIDELARRAPGPAFKLGPERDDKLYENLALNFTELEHAKFITCTGLFDDDSETPDDYTELLGQARELNIPMVCANPDIRVKKGDKMIYCGGALAQAYEDMGGEVXYAGKPYEAIYRLSRAWLXELTGYELDXSRVLXIGDNIHTDLLGAQNQNYDALFIADGLSVGNSGAVANVLXKHXIYVKYMLSTLSW
;
A
#
# COMPACT_ATOMS: atom_id res chain seq x y z
N MET A 1 -10.27 22.07 -17.22
CA MET A 1 -9.12 21.18 -16.92
C MET A 1 -7.88 21.71 -17.63
N LYS A 2 -6.96 22.31 -16.88
CA LYS A 2 -5.65 22.70 -17.45
C LYS A 2 -4.86 21.42 -17.67
N LYS A 3 -4.47 21.15 -18.91
CA LYS A 3 -3.50 20.07 -19.21
C LYS A 3 -2.24 20.37 -18.40
N ARG A 4 -1.95 19.56 -17.37
CA ARG A 4 -0.64 19.57 -16.72
C ARG A 4 0.35 19.06 -17.78
N THR A 5 1.06 19.95 -18.41
CA THR A 5 2.23 19.61 -19.20
C THR A 5 3.26 19.01 -18.26
N GLN A 6 3.78 17.87 -18.64
CA GLN A 6 4.81 17.12 -17.92
C GLN A 6 6.01 18.03 -17.66
N LYS A 7 6.06 18.65 -16.49
CA LYS A 7 7.28 19.26 -16.00
C LYS A 7 8.05 18.18 -15.25
N ASN A 8 9.32 18.11 -15.53
CA ASN A 8 10.25 17.23 -14.86
C ASN A 8 10.11 17.35 -13.34
N PHE A 9 10.10 16.22 -12.65
CA PHE A 9 10.19 16.19 -11.20
C PHE A 9 11.49 16.88 -10.75
N THR A 10 11.49 17.38 -9.52
CA THR A 10 12.70 17.98 -8.92
C THR A 10 13.45 16.88 -8.18
N ASN A 11 14.71 16.66 -8.57
CA ASN A 11 15.62 15.85 -7.76
C ASN A 11 16.01 16.66 -6.52
N ILE A 12 15.80 16.09 -5.36
CA ILE A 12 16.19 16.72 -4.09
C ILE A 12 17.31 15.90 -3.46
N SER A 13 18.06 16.48 -2.57
CA SER A 13 19.16 15.79 -1.89
C SER A 13 18.76 15.26 -0.51
N GLY A 14 17.57 15.60 -0.04
CA GLY A 14 17.03 15.12 1.22
C GLY A 14 15.65 15.70 1.49
N LEU A 15 14.88 15.03 2.34
CA LEU A 15 13.53 15.43 2.72
C LEU A 15 13.52 16.83 3.34
N GLY A 16 14.58 17.18 4.09
CA GLY A 16 14.69 18.49 4.72
C GLY A 16 14.56 19.67 3.77
N HIS A 17 14.92 19.49 2.48
CA HIS A 17 14.81 20.57 1.48
C HIS A 17 13.38 20.98 1.17
N ILE A 18 12.41 20.10 1.41
CA ILE A 18 10.98 20.35 1.08
C ILE A 18 10.08 20.27 2.32
N ALA A 19 10.64 19.88 3.46
CA ALA A 19 9.83 19.58 4.65
C ALA A 19 8.97 20.78 5.10
N ASP A 20 9.44 22.01 4.93
CA ASP A 20 8.71 23.22 5.33
C ASP A 20 7.39 23.42 4.55
N ASP A 21 7.26 22.79 3.40
CA ASP A 21 6.03 22.88 2.59
C ASP A 21 4.92 21.95 3.10
N TYR A 22 5.22 21.04 4.05
CA TYR A 22 4.27 20.00 4.46
C TYR A 22 4.07 19.97 5.97
N ASP A 23 2.85 19.64 6.38
CA ASP A 23 2.45 19.53 7.79
C ASP A 23 2.23 18.08 8.23
N ALA A 24 2.26 17.13 7.28
CA ALA A 24 2.14 15.70 7.56
C ALA A 24 2.70 14.89 6.40
N ALA A 25 3.07 13.64 6.68
CA ALA A 25 3.52 12.70 5.66
C ALA A 25 2.75 11.38 5.74
N LEU A 26 2.41 10.83 4.57
CA LEU A 26 1.91 9.46 4.41
C LEU A 26 3.04 8.67 3.75
N VAL A 27 3.56 7.65 4.42
CA VAL A 27 4.82 7.02 4.04
C VAL A 27 4.65 5.52 3.87
N ASP A 28 5.07 5.00 2.71
CA ASP A 28 5.11 3.56 2.51
C ASP A 28 6.16 2.92 3.41
N ILE A 29 6.02 1.62 3.67
CA ILE A 29 6.89 0.88 4.59
C ILE A 29 7.98 0.12 3.83
N TRP A 30 7.59 -0.90 3.05
CA TRP A 30 8.52 -1.77 2.32
C TRP A 30 9.23 -1.00 1.20
N GLY A 31 10.55 -1.11 1.16
CA GLY A 31 11.35 -0.41 0.16
C GLY A 31 11.66 1.05 0.50
N VAL A 32 10.99 1.62 1.50
CA VAL A 32 11.20 3.01 1.96
C VAL A 32 11.85 3.05 3.34
N ILE A 33 11.34 2.26 4.29
CA ILE A 33 11.83 2.25 5.69
C ILE A 33 12.68 1.02 5.96
N HIS A 34 12.36 -0.13 5.34
CA HIS A 34 13.10 -1.38 5.48
C HIS A 34 12.94 -2.27 4.24
N ASN A 35 13.77 -3.30 4.16
CA ASN A 35 13.75 -4.26 3.05
C ASN A 35 13.27 -5.66 3.47
N GLY A 36 12.66 -5.77 4.64
CA GLY A 36 12.20 -7.03 5.20
C GLY A 36 13.27 -7.79 6.00
N ARG A 37 14.51 -7.28 6.01
CA ARG A 37 15.63 -7.85 6.78
C ARG A 37 16.20 -6.83 7.77
N GLU A 38 16.27 -5.59 7.35
CA GLU A 38 16.85 -4.52 8.16
C GLU A 38 16.20 -3.18 7.84
N GLY A 39 16.11 -2.33 8.85
CA GLY A 39 15.70 -0.94 8.69
C GLY A 39 16.77 -0.11 8.00
N PHE A 40 16.36 0.93 7.29
CA PHE A 40 17.25 1.84 6.59
C PHE A 40 17.58 3.03 7.52
N PRO A 41 18.82 3.16 8.04
CA PRO A 41 19.13 4.19 9.04
C PRO A 41 18.82 5.62 8.58
N ALA A 42 19.10 5.97 7.33
CA ALA A 42 18.85 7.32 6.82
C ALA A 42 17.35 7.62 6.73
N ALA A 43 16.52 6.63 6.37
CA ALA A 43 15.07 6.79 6.34
C ALA A 43 14.51 6.95 7.75
N ILE A 44 14.99 6.14 8.69
CA ILE A 44 14.60 6.22 10.10
C ILE A 44 14.89 7.64 10.64
N GLU A 45 16.11 8.14 10.45
CA GLU A 45 16.47 9.51 10.87
C GLU A 45 15.57 10.56 10.22
N ALA A 46 15.31 10.43 8.92
CA ALA A 46 14.49 11.41 8.18
C ALA A 46 13.08 11.50 8.76
N LEU A 47 12.47 10.35 9.10
CA LEU A 47 11.12 10.33 9.64
C LEU A 47 11.07 10.83 11.09
N GLN A 48 12.06 10.47 11.90
CA GLN A 48 12.18 11.01 13.27
C GLN A 48 12.27 12.54 13.22
N ARG A 49 13.11 13.09 12.33
CA ARG A 49 13.26 14.54 12.19
C ARG A 49 11.98 15.20 11.66
N PHE A 50 11.33 14.60 10.67
CA PHE A 50 10.07 15.16 10.15
C PHE A 50 9.03 15.27 11.27
N ARG A 51 8.92 14.23 12.11
CA ARG A 51 7.98 14.24 13.25
C ARG A 51 8.32 15.34 14.25
N GLU A 52 9.61 15.55 14.54
CA GLU A 52 10.04 16.56 15.50
C GLU A 52 9.89 17.99 14.97
N GLU A 53 10.18 18.19 13.70
CA GLU A 53 10.29 19.54 13.13
C GLU A 53 9.02 19.99 12.38
N ARG A 54 8.19 19.05 11.89
CA ARG A 54 7.04 19.37 11.04
C ARG A 54 5.69 18.87 11.58
N GLY A 55 5.49 17.56 11.62
CA GLY A 55 4.19 17.04 12.03
C GLY A 55 4.09 15.53 11.89
N PRO A 56 2.87 14.99 11.99
CA PRO A 56 2.70 13.55 12.08
C PRO A 56 3.11 12.80 10.82
N VAL A 57 3.62 11.60 11.06
CA VAL A 57 3.92 10.59 10.04
C VAL A 57 2.92 9.45 10.21
N VAL A 58 2.11 9.19 9.18
CA VAL A 58 1.22 8.03 9.12
C VAL A 58 1.81 7.07 8.09
N LEU A 59 2.13 5.86 8.52
CA LEU A 59 2.63 4.83 7.61
C LEU A 59 1.44 4.19 6.89
N ILE A 60 1.57 3.98 5.58
CA ILE A 60 0.51 3.32 4.78
C ILE A 60 1.10 2.14 4.02
N SER A 61 0.51 0.95 4.20
CA SER A 61 1.05 -0.29 3.65
C SER A 61 -0.02 -1.12 2.96
N ASN A 62 0.35 -1.78 1.87
CA ASN A 62 -0.54 -2.75 1.23
C ASN A 62 -0.53 -4.13 1.90
N SER A 63 0.13 -4.26 3.05
CA SER A 63 0.07 -5.49 3.84
C SER A 63 -1.38 -5.89 4.12
N PRO A 64 -1.75 -7.17 3.94
CA PRO A 64 -3.08 -7.64 4.33
C PRO A 64 -3.24 -7.80 5.85
N ARG A 65 -2.15 -7.69 6.61
CA ARG A 65 -2.20 -7.80 8.07
C ARG A 65 -2.75 -6.50 8.68
N PRO A 66 -3.56 -6.60 9.74
CA PRO A 66 -3.97 -5.39 10.48
C PRO A 66 -2.77 -4.63 11.02
N SER A 67 -2.91 -3.31 11.14
CA SER A 67 -1.83 -2.43 11.60
C SER A 67 -1.23 -2.82 12.94
N VAL A 68 -2.03 -3.44 13.82
CA VAL A 68 -1.55 -3.91 15.13
C VAL A 68 -0.43 -4.95 15.03
N ALA A 69 -0.27 -5.60 13.88
CA ALA A 69 0.78 -6.60 13.66
C ALA A 69 2.11 -5.98 13.18
N ILE A 70 2.11 -4.72 12.75
CA ILE A 70 3.29 -4.11 12.14
C ILE A 70 4.40 -3.79 13.16
N PRO A 71 4.10 -3.29 14.38
CA PRO A 71 5.18 -3.00 15.34
C PRO A 71 6.08 -4.20 15.65
N ALA A 72 5.52 -5.41 15.74
CA ALA A 72 6.33 -6.61 15.96
C ALA A 72 7.28 -6.88 14.79
N GLN A 73 6.83 -6.63 13.56
CA GLN A 73 7.69 -6.73 12.37
C GLN A 73 8.82 -5.70 12.43
N PHE A 74 8.52 -4.48 12.87
CA PHE A 74 9.56 -3.44 13.03
C PHE A 74 10.63 -3.87 14.04
N ASP A 75 10.24 -4.50 15.14
CA ASP A 75 11.19 -5.02 16.12
C ASP A 75 12.15 -6.04 15.49
N GLU A 76 11.64 -6.90 14.60
CA GLU A 76 12.44 -7.92 13.93
C GLU A 76 13.47 -7.32 12.97
N VAL A 77 13.16 -6.19 12.33
CA VAL A 77 14.04 -5.57 11.32
C VAL A 77 14.79 -4.35 11.87
N GLY A 78 14.64 -4.05 13.16
CA GLY A 78 15.38 -2.97 13.81
C GLY A 78 14.87 -1.57 13.46
N VAL A 79 13.58 -1.40 13.23
CA VAL A 79 12.95 -0.09 13.01
C VAL A 79 12.34 0.38 14.34
N PRO A 80 12.79 1.51 14.91
CA PRO A 80 12.21 1.99 16.17
C PRO A 80 10.80 2.54 15.96
N HIS A 81 9.99 2.53 17.04
CA HIS A 81 8.59 2.92 16.96
C HIS A 81 8.38 4.44 16.95
N ASP A 82 9.43 5.22 17.09
CA ASP A 82 9.35 6.69 17.03
C ASP A 82 9.45 7.26 15.61
N VAL A 83 9.42 6.39 14.57
CA VAL A 83 9.41 6.85 13.19
C VAL A 83 7.98 7.18 12.70
N TYR A 84 6.94 6.87 13.48
CA TYR A 84 5.55 7.08 13.06
C TYR A 84 4.66 7.49 14.23
N ASP A 85 3.49 8.03 13.89
CA ASP A 85 2.41 8.36 14.84
C ASP A 85 1.23 7.40 14.70
N ALA A 86 0.99 6.89 13.50
CA ALA A 86 -0.05 5.89 13.24
C ALA A 86 0.35 5.04 12.04
N ILE A 87 -0.27 3.87 11.93
CA ILE A 87 -0.10 2.93 10.83
C ILE A 87 -1.48 2.58 10.28
N VAL A 88 -1.63 2.61 8.94
CA VAL A 88 -2.84 2.16 8.26
C VAL A 88 -2.42 1.13 7.21
N THR A 89 -3.06 -0.04 7.25
CA THR A 89 -2.76 -1.10 6.28
C THR A 89 -3.94 -1.34 5.36
N SER A 90 -3.68 -1.99 4.24
CA SER A 90 -4.76 -2.53 3.41
C SER A 90 -5.63 -3.50 4.22
N GLY A 91 -5.03 -4.23 5.17
CA GLY A 91 -5.79 -5.09 6.10
C GLY A 91 -6.82 -4.30 6.89
N ASP A 92 -6.43 -3.12 7.44
CA ASP A 92 -7.38 -2.28 8.19
C ASP A 92 -8.54 -1.81 7.30
N ALA A 93 -8.23 -1.38 6.08
CA ALA A 93 -9.26 -0.94 5.12
C ALA A 93 -10.16 -2.10 4.69
N THR A 94 -9.58 -3.30 4.59
CA THR A 94 -10.32 -4.52 4.26
C THR A 94 -11.25 -4.91 5.41
N ILE A 95 -10.81 -4.80 6.67
CA ILE A 95 -11.66 -5.07 7.84
C ILE A 95 -12.93 -4.21 7.80
N ASP A 96 -12.79 -2.92 7.48
CA ASP A 96 -13.93 -2.01 7.35
C ASP A 96 -14.91 -2.50 6.25
N GLU A 97 -14.38 -2.91 5.10
CA GLU A 97 -15.19 -3.42 4.00
C GLU A 97 -15.86 -4.77 4.34
N LEU A 98 -15.12 -5.67 4.99
CA LEU A 98 -15.66 -6.98 5.39
C LEU A 98 -16.74 -6.85 6.46
N ALA A 99 -16.59 -5.88 7.39
CA ALA A 99 -17.60 -5.61 8.41
C ALA A 99 -18.95 -5.23 7.79
N ARG A 100 -18.91 -4.50 6.67
CA ARG A 100 -20.15 -4.13 5.94
C ARG A 100 -20.80 -5.33 5.24
N ARG A 101 -20.01 -6.36 4.96
CA ARG A 101 -20.49 -7.58 4.27
C ARG A 101 -20.85 -8.71 5.22
N ALA A 102 -20.56 -8.53 6.53
CA ALA A 102 -20.89 -9.52 7.54
C ALA A 102 -22.43 -9.76 7.58
N PRO A 103 -22.90 -10.96 7.88
CA PRO A 103 -22.13 -12.13 8.30
C PRO A 103 -21.59 -13.00 7.16
N GLY A 104 -21.71 -12.61 5.91
CA GLY A 104 -21.33 -13.38 4.76
C GLY A 104 -22.40 -14.38 4.36
N PRO A 105 -22.07 -15.65 4.10
CA PRO A 105 -20.76 -16.28 4.30
C PRO A 105 -19.75 -15.92 3.21
N ALA A 106 -18.46 -16.02 3.54
CA ALA A 106 -17.35 -15.74 2.64
C ALA A 106 -16.53 -16.99 2.35
N PHE A 107 -15.95 -17.06 1.16
CA PHE A 107 -14.90 -18.02 0.86
C PHE A 107 -13.56 -17.36 1.19
N LYS A 108 -12.75 -18.02 2.01
CA LYS A 108 -11.45 -17.50 2.44
C LYS A 108 -10.35 -17.98 1.48
N LEU A 109 -9.72 -17.04 0.79
CA LEU A 109 -8.64 -17.31 -0.17
C LEU A 109 -7.36 -16.65 0.36
N GLY A 110 -6.44 -17.46 0.88
CA GLY A 110 -5.18 -16.96 1.40
C GLY A 110 -4.58 -17.87 2.48
N PRO A 111 -3.34 -17.60 2.87
CA PRO A 111 -2.64 -18.44 3.85
C PRO A 111 -3.16 -18.20 5.28
N GLU A 112 -3.07 -19.21 6.12
CA GLU A 112 -3.52 -19.15 7.51
C GLU A 112 -2.85 -18.02 8.32
N ARG A 113 -1.61 -17.66 7.97
CA ARG A 113 -0.90 -16.58 8.68
C ARG A 113 -1.63 -15.23 8.61
N ASP A 114 -2.54 -15.07 7.65
CA ASP A 114 -3.32 -13.83 7.49
C ASP A 114 -4.65 -13.87 8.24
N ASP A 115 -4.96 -14.92 8.97
CA ASP A 115 -6.25 -15.10 9.66
C ASP A 115 -6.53 -14.06 10.74
N LYS A 116 -5.49 -13.37 11.22
CA LYS A 116 -5.66 -12.23 12.14
C LYS A 116 -6.55 -11.13 11.57
N LEU A 117 -6.64 -11.04 10.24
CA LEU A 117 -7.54 -10.12 9.56
C LEU A 117 -9.01 -10.33 10.01
N TYR A 118 -9.37 -11.55 10.35
CA TYR A 118 -10.76 -11.94 10.61
C TYR A 118 -11.14 -12.03 12.09
N GLU A 119 -10.17 -11.93 13.02
CA GLU A 119 -10.35 -12.24 14.45
C GLU A 119 -11.52 -11.52 15.12
N ASN A 120 -11.77 -10.28 14.73
CA ASN A 120 -12.80 -9.44 15.37
C ASN A 120 -13.99 -9.18 14.46
N LEU A 121 -14.14 -9.98 13.40
CA LEU A 121 -15.26 -9.85 12.46
C LEU A 121 -16.30 -10.95 12.72
N ALA A 122 -17.58 -10.56 12.73
CA ALA A 122 -18.69 -11.50 12.80
C ALA A 122 -18.94 -12.09 11.40
N LEU A 123 -17.93 -12.76 10.84
CA LEU A 123 -17.93 -13.26 9.47
C LEU A 123 -17.89 -14.79 9.48
N ASN A 124 -18.82 -15.40 8.77
CA ASN A 124 -18.89 -16.86 8.59
C ASN A 124 -18.16 -17.25 7.32
N PHE A 125 -17.48 -18.39 7.35
CA PHE A 125 -16.75 -18.93 6.19
C PHE A 125 -17.42 -20.19 5.67
N THR A 126 -17.30 -20.43 4.36
CA THR A 126 -17.95 -21.54 3.68
C THR A 126 -17.15 -21.93 2.43
N GLU A 127 -17.54 -23.04 1.82
CA GLU A 127 -17.01 -23.44 0.52
C GLU A 127 -17.49 -22.46 -0.58
N LEU A 128 -16.78 -22.43 -1.69
CA LEU A 128 -17.00 -21.45 -2.75
C LEU A 128 -18.46 -21.44 -3.25
N GLU A 129 -19.05 -22.62 -3.41
CA GLU A 129 -20.42 -22.77 -3.96
C GLU A 129 -21.51 -22.08 -3.12
N HIS A 130 -21.22 -21.82 -1.86
CA HIS A 130 -22.18 -21.22 -0.93
C HIS A 130 -21.80 -19.79 -0.52
N ALA A 131 -20.67 -19.29 -1.02
CA ALA A 131 -20.14 -17.99 -0.62
C ALA A 131 -20.89 -16.84 -1.32
N LYS A 132 -21.07 -15.74 -0.58
CA LYS A 132 -21.59 -14.49 -1.13
C LYS A 132 -20.46 -13.61 -1.69
N PHE A 133 -19.23 -13.82 -1.22
CA PHE A 133 -18.05 -13.13 -1.72
C PHE A 133 -16.79 -13.91 -1.34
N ILE A 134 -15.70 -13.60 -2.03
CA ILE A 134 -14.36 -14.10 -1.71
C ILE A 134 -13.63 -13.02 -0.91
N THR A 135 -12.98 -13.39 0.20
CA THR A 135 -12.01 -12.51 0.85
C THR A 135 -10.63 -13.05 0.54
N CYS A 136 -9.84 -12.26 -0.19
CA CYS A 136 -8.55 -12.69 -0.72
C CYS A 136 -7.40 -11.92 -0.07
N THR A 137 -6.55 -12.63 0.68
CA THR A 137 -5.32 -12.06 1.23
C THR A 137 -4.07 -12.46 0.43
N GLY A 138 -4.17 -13.50 -0.37
CA GLY A 138 -3.04 -14.01 -1.15
C GLY A 138 -3.25 -15.43 -1.62
N LEU A 139 -2.16 -16.05 -2.07
CA LEU A 139 -2.15 -17.46 -2.45
C LEU A 139 -2.13 -18.33 -1.18
N PHE A 140 -2.61 -19.55 -1.26
CA PHE A 140 -2.53 -20.49 -0.12
C PHE A 140 -1.07 -20.76 0.24
N ASP A 141 -0.22 -20.96 -0.78
CA ASP A 141 1.23 -21.15 -0.61
C ASP A 141 1.99 -20.25 -1.58
N ASP A 142 2.38 -19.07 -1.12
CA ASP A 142 3.06 -18.08 -1.95
C ASP A 142 4.51 -18.45 -2.26
N ASP A 143 5.07 -19.46 -1.58
CA ASP A 143 6.43 -19.94 -1.87
C ASP A 143 6.49 -20.86 -3.10
N SER A 144 5.38 -21.52 -3.46
CA SER A 144 5.39 -22.52 -4.54
C SER A 144 4.34 -22.29 -5.63
N GLU A 145 3.26 -21.56 -5.35
CA GLU A 145 2.15 -21.40 -6.29
C GLU A 145 2.25 -20.12 -7.13
N THR A 146 1.51 -20.12 -8.24
CA THR A 146 1.34 -18.96 -9.12
C THR A 146 -0.16 -18.74 -9.38
N PRO A 147 -0.56 -17.60 -9.93
CA PRO A 147 -1.98 -17.40 -10.27
C PRO A 147 -2.57 -18.47 -11.20
N ASP A 148 -1.74 -19.10 -12.03
CA ASP A 148 -2.21 -20.16 -12.95
C ASP A 148 -2.78 -21.37 -12.19
N ASP A 149 -2.30 -21.63 -10.98
CA ASP A 149 -2.81 -22.72 -10.14
C ASP A 149 -4.25 -22.48 -9.67
N TYR A 150 -4.73 -21.24 -9.81
CA TYR A 150 -6.06 -20.81 -9.36
C TYR A 150 -7.07 -20.65 -10.49
N THR A 151 -6.70 -20.98 -11.73
CA THR A 151 -7.56 -20.79 -12.91
C THR A 151 -8.94 -21.47 -12.74
N GLU A 152 -8.95 -22.70 -12.24
CA GLU A 152 -10.19 -23.45 -12.05
C GLU A 152 -11.06 -22.83 -10.95
N LEU A 153 -10.45 -22.49 -9.80
CA LEU A 153 -11.17 -21.86 -8.68
C LEU A 153 -11.77 -20.51 -9.07
N LEU A 154 -10.99 -19.67 -9.73
CA LEU A 154 -11.44 -18.34 -10.16
C LEU A 154 -12.49 -18.44 -11.27
N GLY A 155 -12.34 -19.41 -12.17
CA GLY A 155 -13.35 -19.68 -13.20
C GLY A 155 -14.70 -20.08 -12.60
N GLN A 156 -14.67 -20.95 -11.61
CA GLN A 156 -15.87 -21.37 -10.86
C GLN A 156 -16.53 -20.18 -10.15
N ALA A 157 -15.71 -19.35 -9.48
CA ALA A 157 -16.22 -18.13 -8.83
C ALA A 157 -16.86 -17.18 -9.84
N ARG A 158 -16.27 -17.05 -11.04
CA ARG A 158 -16.79 -16.19 -12.10
C ARG A 158 -18.15 -16.71 -12.62
N GLU A 159 -18.28 -18.03 -12.81
CA GLU A 159 -19.55 -18.64 -13.21
C GLU A 159 -20.66 -18.40 -12.19
N LEU A 160 -20.31 -18.39 -10.91
CA LEU A 160 -21.24 -18.14 -9.81
C LEU A 160 -21.47 -16.64 -9.55
N ASN A 161 -20.77 -15.75 -10.27
CA ASN A 161 -20.82 -14.28 -10.12
C ASN A 161 -20.52 -13.83 -8.69
N ILE A 162 -19.50 -14.43 -8.06
CA ILE A 162 -19.13 -14.12 -6.67
C ILE A 162 -18.10 -12.98 -6.67
N PRO A 163 -18.39 -11.80 -6.07
CA PRO A 163 -17.40 -10.72 -6.02
C PRO A 163 -16.23 -11.05 -5.07
N MET A 164 -15.06 -10.46 -5.33
CA MET A 164 -13.86 -10.62 -4.50
C MET A 164 -13.53 -9.33 -3.78
N VAL A 165 -13.18 -9.41 -2.49
CA VAL A 165 -12.55 -8.32 -1.73
C VAL A 165 -11.08 -8.66 -1.61
N CYS A 166 -10.21 -7.84 -2.19
CA CYS A 166 -8.76 -8.09 -2.19
C CYS A 166 -8.08 -7.25 -1.11
N ALA A 167 -7.45 -7.92 -0.14
CA ALA A 167 -6.80 -7.30 1.01
C ALA A 167 -5.37 -6.83 0.71
N ASN A 168 -4.78 -7.28 -0.40
CA ASN A 168 -3.42 -6.90 -0.78
C ASN A 168 -3.36 -6.64 -2.29
N PRO A 169 -3.48 -5.38 -2.73
CA PRO A 169 -3.49 -5.07 -4.17
C PRO A 169 -2.16 -5.29 -4.90
N ASP A 170 -1.06 -5.49 -4.18
CA ASP A 170 0.24 -5.72 -4.83
C ASP A 170 0.20 -7.01 -5.67
N ILE A 171 0.83 -6.97 -6.84
CA ILE A 171 0.93 -8.14 -7.73
C ILE A 171 2.04 -9.08 -7.23
N ARG A 172 3.19 -8.51 -6.92
CA ARG A 172 4.37 -9.24 -6.45
C ARG A 172 5.13 -8.41 -5.42
N VAL A 173 5.78 -9.11 -4.49
CA VAL A 173 6.72 -8.47 -3.56
C VAL A 173 7.99 -9.30 -3.49
N LYS A 174 9.07 -8.67 -3.08
CA LYS A 174 10.34 -9.34 -2.85
C LYS A 174 10.35 -9.91 -1.42
N LYS A 175 10.55 -11.20 -1.30
CA LYS A 175 10.67 -11.92 -0.02
C LYS A 175 12.08 -12.52 0.03
N GLY A 176 13.01 -11.82 0.73
CA GLY A 176 14.42 -12.16 0.64
C GLY A 176 14.92 -11.91 -0.79
N ASP A 177 15.45 -12.94 -1.42
CA ASP A 177 15.96 -12.86 -2.80
C ASP A 177 14.94 -13.36 -3.84
N LYS A 178 13.75 -13.76 -3.39
CA LYS A 178 12.72 -14.34 -4.26
C LYS A 178 11.56 -13.37 -4.47
N MET A 179 11.05 -13.28 -5.69
CA MET A 179 9.80 -12.58 -5.99
C MET A 179 8.65 -13.55 -5.79
N ILE A 180 7.68 -13.18 -4.96
CA ILE A 180 6.46 -13.97 -4.71
C ILE A 180 5.24 -13.19 -5.17
N TYR A 181 4.19 -13.93 -5.55
CA TYR A 181 2.90 -13.33 -5.91
C TYR A 181 2.10 -12.96 -4.65
N CYS A 182 1.33 -11.89 -4.77
CA CYS A 182 0.43 -11.39 -3.72
C CYS A 182 -1.03 -11.52 -4.15
N GLY A 183 -1.94 -11.14 -3.27
CA GLY A 183 -3.37 -11.18 -3.53
C GLY A 183 -3.79 -10.44 -4.79
N GLY A 184 -3.13 -9.33 -5.09
CA GLY A 184 -3.41 -8.55 -6.29
C GLY A 184 -3.21 -9.33 -7.59
N ALA A 185 -2.30 -10.31 -7.60
CA ALA A 185 -2.13 -11.17 -8.79
C ALA A 185 -3.37 -12.05 -9.02
N LEU A 186 -3.96 -12.59 -7.95
CA LEU A 186 -5.20 -13.36 -8.06
C LEU A 186 -6.38 -12.47 -8.43
N ALA A 187 -6.44 -11.27 -7.83
CA ALA A 187 -7.49 -10.29 -8.13
C ALA A 187 -7.42 -9.87 -9.61
N GLN A 188 -6.23 -9.60 -10.14
CA GLN A 188 -6.04 -9.25 -11.55
C GLN A 188 -6.47 -10.42 -12.45
N ALA A 189 -6.07 -11.64 -12.12
CA ALA A 189 -6.49 -12.81 -12.89
C ALA A 189 -8.02 -12.95 -12.89
N TYR A 190 -8.66 -12.66 -11.75
CA TYR A 190 -10.11 -12.71 -11.64
C TYR A 190 -10.78 -11.61 -12.48
N GLU A 191 -10.26 -10.38 -12.45
CA GLU A 191 -10.77 -9.29 -13.30
C GLU A 191 -10.61 -9.62 -14.79
N ASP A 192 -9.49 -10.24 -15.17
CA ASP A 192 -9.24 -10.65 -16.56
C ASP A 192 -10.28 -11.68 -17.05
N MET A 193 -10.88 -12.44 -16.15
CA MET A 193 -12.00 -13.36 -16.44
C MET A 193 -13.36 -12.66 -16.39
N GLY A 194 -13.40 -11.34 -16.09
CA GLY A 194 -14.65 -10.58 -15.94
C GLY A 194 -15.24 -10.62 -14.54
N GLY A 195 -14.45 -11.01 -13.54
CA GLY A 195 -14.88 -10.99 -12.13
C GLY A 195 -14.88 -9.58 -11.55
N GLU A 196 -15.68 -9.35 -10.53
CA GLU A 196 -15.75 -8.07 -9.81
C GLU A 196 -14.82 -8.12 -8.61
N VAL A 197 -13.95 -7.09 -8.48
CA VAL A 197 -13.02 -6.97 -7.36
C VAL A 197 -13.10 -5.61 -6.71
N UNK A 198 -12.98 -5.46 -5.26
CA UNK A 198 -12.97 -4.52 -4.59
C UNK A 198 -11.79 -4.50 -4.03
N TYR A 199 -11.01 -3.48 -4.20
CA TYR A 199 -9.70 -3.32 -3.58
C TYR A 199 -9.75 -2.30 -2.45
N ALA A 200 -9.09 -2.59 -1.31
CA ALA A 200 -9.08 -1.68 -0.15
C ALA A 200 -7.77 -0.91 0.00
N GLY A 201 -6.65 -1.45 -0.49
CA GLY A 201 -5.32 -0.83 -0.38
C GLY A 201 -5.01 0.24 -1.42
N LYS A 202 -3.75 0.71 -1.42
CA LYS A 202 -3.25 1.68 -2.42
C LYS A 202 -3.32 1.07 -3.81
N PRO A 203 -3.73 1.77 -4.85
CA PRO A 203 -3.99 3.22 -4.95
C PRO A 203 -5.45 3.61 -4.73
N TYR A 204 -6.26 2.78 -4.08
CA TYR A 204 -7.71 2.95 -3.96
C TYR A 204 -8.08 3.79 -2.74
N GLU A 205 -9.28 4.37 -2.77
CA GLU A 205 -9.76 5.40 -1.82
C GLU A 205 -9.80 4.96 -0.36
N ALA A 206 -10.15 3.68 -0.10
CA ALA A 206 -10.45 3.23 1.28
C ALA A 206 -9.28 3.44 2.26
N ILE A 207 -8.05 3.10 1.85
CA ILE A 207 -6.89 3.24 2.71
C ILE A 207 -6.56 4.73 2.99
N TYR A 208 -6.80 5.60 2.00
CA TYR A 208 -6.57 7.05 2.17
C TYR A 208 -7.64 7.69 3.05
N ARG A 209 -8.87 7.21 2.99
CA ARG A 209 -9.94 7.67 3.89
C ARG A 209 -9.57 7.40 5.36
N LEU A 210 -9.07 6.20 5.65
CA LEU A 210 -8.60 5.85 7.01
C LEU A 210 -7.39 6.69 7.39
N SER A 211 -6.47 6.93 6.46
CA SER A 211 -5.28 7.75 6.72
C SER A 211 -5.66 9.20 7.05
N ARG A 212 -6.63 9.76 6.33
CA ARG A 212 -7.12 11.11 6.62
C ARG A 212 -7.80 11.18 7.99
N ALA A 213 -8.52 10.13 8.37
CA ALA A 213 -9.14 10.05 9.71
C ALA A 213 -8.06 10.10 10.80
N TRP A 214 -6.96 9.37 10.61
CA TRP A 214 -5.84 9.44 11.55
C TRP A 214 -5.19 10.83 11.56
N LEU A 215 -5.00 11.45 10.44
CA LEU A 215 -4.47 12.81 10.40
C LEU A 215 -5.38 13.81 11.12
N UNK A 216 -6.57 13.57 11.07
CA UNK A 216 -7.39 14.28 11.60
C UNK A 216 -7.37 14.23 12.94
N GLU A 217 -7.27 13.04 13.55
CA GLU A 217 -7.13 12.72 15.00
C GLU A 217 -5.84 13.30 15.58
N LEU A 218 -4.73 13.11 14.86
CA LEU A 218 -3.40 13.53 15.33
C LEU A 218 -3.21 15.05 15.34
N THR A 219 -3.79 15.76 14.39
CA THR A 219 -3.62 17.22 14.28
C THR A 219 -4.74 18.03 14.96
N GLY A 220 -5.91 17.41 15.13
CA GLY A 220 -7.09 18.09 15.66
C GLY A 220 -7.86 18.90 14.62
N TYR A 221 -7.47 18.83 13.34
CA TYR A 221 -8.15 19.53 12.24
C TYR A 221 -7.90 18.82 10.91
N GLU A 222 -8.73 19.16 9.91
CA GLU A 222 -8.60 18.57 8.58
C GLU A 222 -7.48 19.29 7.80
N LEU A 223 -6.48 18.55 7.36
CA LEU A 223 -5.36 19.07 6.58
C LEU A 223 -5.74 19.23 5.11
N ASP A 224 -5.28 20.35 4.52
CA ASP A 224 -5.34 20.51 3.07
C ASP A 224 -4.46 19.44 2.38
N UNK A 225 -4.78 18.87 1.53
CA UNK A 225 -4.19 17.97 0.84
C UNK A 225 -2.94 18.31 0.39
N SER A 226 -2.79 19.66 -0.14
CA SER A 226 -1.52 20.24 -0.57
C SER A 226 -0.43 20.29 0.53
N ARG A 227 -0.81 20.14 1.78
CA ARG A 227 0.09 20.16 2.92
C ARG A 227 0.47 18.75 3.41
N VAL A 228 0.07 17.70 2.68
CA VAL A 228 0.37 16.30 2.99
C VAL A 228 1.25 15.73 1.86
N LEU A 229 2.36 15.10 2.22
CA LEU A 229 3.32 14.53 1.27
C LEU A 229 3.24 12.99 1.24
N UNK A 230 3.14 12.03 0.24
CA UNK A 230 3.17 10.91 0.09
C UNK A 230 4.39 10.62 -0.12
N ILE A 231 5.06 9.69 0.37
CA ILE A 231 6.40 9.15 0.12
C ILE A 231 6.30 7.65 -0.20
N GLY A 232 6.79 7.23 -1.36
CA GLY A 232 6.71 5.82 -1.74
C GLY A 232 7.61 5.44 -2.89
N ASP A 233 7.77 4.13 -3.11
CA ASP A 233 8.68 3.60 -4.13
C ASP A 233 7.97 2.91 -5.30
N ASN A 234 6.65 2.75 -5.23
CA ASN A 234 5.92 2.01 -6.25
C ASN A 234 5.01 2.92 -7.08
N ILE A 235 5.23 2.90 -8.40
CA ILE A 235 4.53 3.76 -9.36
C ILE A 235 3.02 3.46 -9.35
N HIS A 236 2.63 2.19 -9.28
CA HIS A 236 1.25 1.76 -9.48
C HIS A 236 0.41 1.76 -8.19
N THR A 237 1.04 1.86 -7.03
CA THR A 237 0.33 1.93 -5.76
C THR A 237 0.53 3.28 -5.09
N ASP A 238 1.76 3.60 -4.70
CA ASP A 238 2.06 4.85 -3.97
C ASP A 238 1.83 6.10 -4.82
N LEU A 239 2.49 6.15 -5.98
CA LEU A 239 2.47 7.37 -6.79
C LEU A 239 1.12 7.57 -7.46
N LEU A 240 0.53 6.50 -7.99
CA LEU A 240 -0.81 6.55 -8.55
C LEU A 240 -1.83 6.93 -7.47
N GLY A 241 -1.69 6.36 -6.29
CA GLY A 241 -2.57 6.68 -5.16
C GLY A 241 -2.45 8.15 -4.75
N ALA A 242 -1.22 8.65 -4.61
CA ALA A 242 -1.00 10.07 -4.30
C ALA A 242 -1.67 10.97 -5.35
N GLN A 243 -1.49 10.63 -6.64
CA GLN A 243 -2.09 11.37 -7.74
C GLN A 243 -3.62 11.36 -7.68
N ASN A 244 -4.21 10.18 -7.42
CA ASN A 244 -5.68 10.02 -7.32
C ASN A 244 -6.25 10.83 -6.15
N GLN A 245 -5.48 11.00 -5.08
CA GLN A 245 -5.90 11.75 -3.90
C GLN A 245 -5.46 13.21 -3.90
N ASN A 246 -4.78 13.65 -4.98
CA ASN A 246 -4.26 15.02 -5.14
C ASN A 246 -3.17 15.39 -4.11
N TYR A 247 -2.41 14.41 -3.63
CA TYR A 247 -1.24 14.66 -2.79
C TYR A 247 -0.01 14.89 -3.66
N ASP A 248 0.90 15.76 -3.21
CA ASP A 248 2.25 15.80 -3.75
C ASP A 248 2.98 14.49 -3.41
N ALA A 249 3.79 14.00 -4.34
CA ALA A 249 4.53 12.76 -4.14
C ALA A 249 6.03 12.97 -4.19
N LEU A 250 6.73 12.31 -3.26
CA LEU A 250 8.18 12.10 -3.28
C LEU A 250 8.41 10.64 -3.67
N PHE A 251 8.98 10.44 -4.85
CA PHE A 251 9.31 9.12 -5.37
C PHE A 251 10.68 8.66 -4.83
N ILE A 252 10.70 7.50 -4.19
CA ILE A 252 11.94 6.85 -3.73
C ILE A 252 12.35 5.85 -4.83
N ALA A 253 13.35 6.21 -5.59
CA ALA A 253 13.66 5.54 -6.86
C ALA A 253 14.60 4.32 -6.72
N ASP A 254 14.96 3.92 -5.53
CA ASP A 254 15.78 2.75 -5.13
C ASP A 254 16.70 2.19 -6.23
N GLY A 255 17.90 2.75 -6.33
CA GLY A 255 18.90 2.25 -7.28
C GLY A 255 18.67 2.64 -8.74
N LEU A 256 17.55 3.27 -9.07
CA LEU A 256 17.43 3.98 -10.34
C LEU A 256 18.32 5.20 -10.21
N SER A 257 19.52 5.12 -10.75
CA SER A 257 20.53 6.15 -10.53
C SER A 257 20.02 7.53 -10.92
N VAL A 258 20.33 8.51 -10.07
CA VAL A 258 20.06 9.93 -10.33
C VAL A 258 20.61 10.36 -11.71
N GLY A 259 21.60 9.63 -12.23
CA GLY A 259 22.15 9.82 -13.57
C GLY A 259 21.21 9.37 -14.71
N ASN A 260 20.09 8.71 -14.40
CA ASN A 260 19.15 8.22 -15.41
C ASN A 260 17.74 8.81 -15.26
N SER A 261 17.67 10.08 -14.87
CA SER A 261 16.40 10.82 -14.70
C SER A 261 15.52 10.76 -15.94
N GLY A 262 16.13 10.66 -17.13
CA GLY A 262 15.40 10.53 -18.40
C GLY A 262 14.63 9.20 -18.50
N ALA A 263 15.23 8.11 -18.04
CA ALA A 263 14.55 6.80 -18.07
C ALA A 263 13.38 6.77 -17.08
N VAL A 264 13.56 7.32 -15.87
CA VAL A 264 12.49 7.45 -14.88
C VAL A 264 11.35 8.31 -15.42
N ALA A 265 11.69 9.48 -16.00
CA ALA A 265 10.68 10.38 -16.59
C ALA A 265 9.88 9.68 -17.71
N ASN A 266 10.55 8.85 -18.51
CA ASN A 266 9.88 8.08 -19.57
C ASN A 266 8.91 7.04 -19.00
N VAL A 267 9.29 6.36 -17.93
CA VAL A 267 8.40 5.39 -17.27
C VAL A 267 7.20 6.11 -16.65
N LEU A 268 7.44 7.18 -15.96
CA LEU A 268 6.34 7.99 -15.40
C LEU A 268 5.39 8.50 -16.50
N UNK A 269 5.87 8.88 -17.33
CA UNK A 269 5.15 9.34 -18.33
C UNK A 269 4.38 8.40 -18.98
N LYS A 270 4.96 7.24 -19.36
CA LYS A 270 4.25 6.13 -19.98
C LYS A 270 2.99 5.74 -19.21
N HIS A 271 3.05 5.87 -17.93
CA HIS A 271 1.93 5.51 -17.05
C HIS A 271 1.00 6.68 -16.66
N UNK A 272 1.43 8.04 -16.93
CA UNK A 272 0.71 8.98 -16.69
C UNK A 272 0.71 9.41 -15.40
N ILE A 273 1.81 9.12 -14.83
CA ILE A 273 1.99 9.42 -13.40
C ILE A 273 2.86 10.69 -13.27
N TYR A 274 2.46 11.57 -12.39
CA TYR A 274 3.16 12.83 -12.14
C TYR A 274 3.65 12.82 -10.69
N VAL A 275 4.97 13.03 -10.50
CA VAL A 275 5.56 13.18 -9.17
C VAL A 275 6.19 14.57 -9.08
N LYS A 276 6.22 15.13 -7.89
CA LYS A 276 6.79 16.46 -7.70
C LYS A 276 8.29 16.36 -7.39
N TYR A 277 8.70 15.37 -6.62
CA TYR A 277 10.07 15.20 -6.14
C TYR A 277 10.57 13.77 -6.29
N MET A 278 11.91 13.64 -6.36
CA MET A 278 12.57 12.33 -6.40
C MET A 278 13.81 12.31 -5.51
N LEU A 279 13.99 11.19 -4.80
CA LEU A 279 15.23 10.81 -4.10
C LEU A 279 15.58 9.38 -4.50
N SER A 280 16.85 9.00 -4.49
CA SER A 280 17.21 7.58 -4.69
C SER A 280 16.85 6.74 -3.46
N THR A 281 17.12 7.24 -2.25
CA THR A 281 16.72 6.62 -0.97
C THR A 281 16.26 7.71 -0.03
N LEU A 282 15.34 7.37 0.89
CA LEU A 282 14.84 8.37 1.83
C LEU A 282 15.96 8.80 2.80
N SER A 283 16.19 10.10 2.88
CA SER A 283 17.14 10.72 3.80
C SER A 283 16.66 12.13 4.13
N TRP A 284 17.24 12.75 5.15
CA TRP A 284 16.88 14.13 5.55
C TRP A 284 17.56 15.24 4.73
#